data_ffdea984cea6a1d176c9413800dded07
#
_entry.id   ffdea984cea6a1d176c9413800dded07
#
_cell.length_a   1.000
_cell.length_b   1.000
_cell.length_c   1.000
_cell.angle_alpha   90.00
_cell.angle_beta   90.00
_cell.angle_gamma   90.00
#
_symmetry.space_group_name_H-M   'P 1'
#
loop_
_entity.id
_entity.type
_entity.pdbx_description
1 polymer ?
#
loop_
_entity_poly.entity_id
_entity_poly.type
_entity_poly.pdbx_seq_one_letter_code
_entity_poly.pdbx_strand_id
1 'polypeptide(L)'
;DIKFWKFDYKHYKDLYDYDIRFNASFRNTEKLSKDVLRSYELKCLSLYRKAQVAQGTVWGKYYFHKLKKFGLCTGINLWQNMHIGRGLIIGHSGTIILNSDAVFGDCIFLTHGVTIGRDVRGRRKGAPAIGSNVCIRANSTVVGKITIGDDVLIAPNTFVNFDVPSHSVVVGSPGVIHHRDFATEGHLGIVKE
;
A
#
# COMPACT_ATOMS: atom_id res chain seq x y z
N ASP A 1 -8.90 -6.83 31.28
CA ASP A 1 -7.69 -7.21 30.52
C ASP A 1 -6.99 -5.95 30.01
N ILE A 2 -5.87 -5.58 30.60
CA ILE A 2 -5.14 -4.30 30.33
C ILE A 2 -4.70 -4.19 28.88
N LYS A 3 -4.41 -5.31 28.22
CA LYS A 3 -4.03 -5.36 26.78
C LYS A 3 -5.14 -4.85 25.85
N PHE A 4 -6.40 -5.01 26.22
CA PHE A 4 -7.55 -4.60 25.42
C PHE A 4 -7.69 -3.08 25.27
N TRP A 5 -7.15 -2.30 26.21
CA TRP A 5 -7.21 -0.84 26.24
C TRP A 5 -5.92 -0.14 25.80
N LYS A 6 -4.83 -0.90 25.55
CA LYS A 6 -3.53 -0.32 25.28
C LYS A 6 -3.35 0.00 23.79
N PHE A 7 -3.07 1.26 23.48
CA PHE A 7 -2.61 1.71 22.16
C PHE A 7 -1.09 1.88 22.20
N ASP A 8 -0.37 1.13 21.36
CA ASP A 8 1.08 1.25 21.24
C ASP A 8 1.46 2.47 20.39
N TYR A 9 1.48 3.62 21.04
CA TYR A 9 1.78 4.89 20.39
C TYR A 9 3.20 4.93 19.80
N LYS A 10 4.16 4.27 20.45
CA LYS A 10 5.56 4.22 19.98
C LYS A 10 5.64 3.48 18.64
N HIS A 11 5.09 2.29 18.58
CA HIS A 11 5.07 1.50 17.35
C HIS A 11 4.32 2.22 16.21
N TYR A 12 3.16 2.83 16.51
CA TYR A 12 2.47 3.67 15.52
C TYR A 12 3.37 4.80 15.02
N LYS A 13 4.03 5.51 15.92
CA LYS A 13 4.87 6.65 15.57
C LYS A 13 6.05 6.21 14.70
N ASP A 14 6.72 5.12 15.04
CA ASP A 14 7.86 4.60 14.27
C ASP A 14 7.45 4.25 12.82
N LEU A 15 6.31 3.59 12.63
CA LEU A 15 5.78 3.28 11.30
C LEU A 15 5.39 4.53 10.54
N TYR A 16 4.63 5.43 11.17
CA TYR A 16 4.11 6.63 10.52
C TYR A 16 5.22 7.64 10.20
N ASP A 17 6.20 7.82 11.08
CA ASP A 17 7.36 8.70 10.82
C ASP A 17 8.19 8.18 9.64
N TYR A 18 8.32 6.86 9.48
CA TYR A 18 8.95 6.27 8.31
C TYR A 18 8.14 6.56 7.03
N ASP A 19 6.83 6.35 7.07
CA ASP A 19 5.93 6.67 5.95
C ASP A 19 6.05 8.14 5.54
N ILE A 20 6.11 9.06 6.52
CA ILE A 20 6.26 10.51 6.26
C ILE A 20 7.61 10.83 5.60
N ARG A 21 8.72 10.24 6.09
CA ARG A 21 10.04 10.42 5.46
C ARG A 21 10.07 9.86 4.05
N PHE A 22 9.49 8.70 3.82
CA PHE A 22 9.39 8.08 2.50
C PHE A 22 8.54 8.94 1.54
N ASN A 23 7.42 9.47 2.00
CA ASN A 23 6.59 10.42 1.24
C ASN A 23 7.31 11.74 0.94
N ALA A 24 8.16 12.23 1.85
CA ALA A 24 8.96 13.44 1.63
C ALA A 24 10.07 13.18 0.59
N SER A 25 10.80 12.09 0.73
CA SER A 25 11.84 11.70 -0.23
C SER A 25 11.29 11.49 -1.64
N PHE A 26 10.15 10.84 -1.78
CA PHE A 26 9.46 10.71 -3.07
C PHE A 26 9.16 12.06 -3.74
N ARG A 27 8.93 13.10 -2.95
CA ARG A 27 8.67 14.47 -3.43
C ARG A 27 9.93 15.33 -3.53
N ASN A 28 11.11 14.74 -3.37
CA ASN A 28 12.40 15.41 -3.34
C ASN A 28 12.46 16.56 -2.32
N THR A 29 11.89 16.35 -1.14
CA THR A 29 11.88 17.31 -0.03
C THR A 29 12.37 16.66 1.26
N GLU A 30 13.01 17.44 2.14
CA GLU A 30 13.38 16.95 3.48
C GLU A 30 12.16 16.82 4.40
N LYS A 31 11.19 17.71 4.24
CA LYS A 31 9.95 17.74 5.06
C LYS A 31 8.75 18.04 4.20
N LEU A 32 7.64 17.38 4.52
CA LEU A 32 6.36 17.64 3.89
C LEU A 32 5.78 18.98 4.35
N SER A 33 5.19 19.72 3.42
CA SER A 33 4.45 20.95 3.74
C SER A 33 3.22 20.65 4.58
N LYS A 34 2.70 21.67 5.29
CA LYS A 34 1.48 21.55 6.09
C LYS A 34 0.27 21.10 5.25
N ASP A 35 0.19 21.54 4.01
CA ASP A 35 -0.93 21.20 3.12
C ASP A 35 -0.86 19.73 2.71
N VAL A 36 0.32 19.21 2.37
CA VAL A 36 0.52 17.79 2.09
C VAL A 36 0.20 16.93 3.32
N LEU A 37 0.65 17.34 4.53
CA LEU A 37 0.33 16.63 5.77
C LEU A 37 -1.17 16.62 6.10
N ARG A 38 -1.94 17.57 5.57
CA ARG A 38 -3.39 17.66 5.71
C ARG A 38 -4.16 16.99 4.59
N SER A 39 -3.45 16.47 3.57
CA SER A 39 -4.10 15.80 2.43
C SER A 39 -4.93 14.60 2.87
N TYR A 40 -5.87 14.21 2.01
CA TYR A 40 -6.72 13.05 2.26
C TYR A 40 -5.90 11.75 2.31
N GLU A 41 -4.88 11.63 1.49
CA GLU A 41 -4.00 10.47 1.40
C GLU A 41 -3.25 10.23 2.71
N LEU A 42 -2.61 11.28 3.26
CA LEU A 42 -1.87 11.17 4.52
C LEU A 42 -2.79 11.02 5.74
N LYS A 43 -3.99 11.61 5.72
CA LYS A 43 -5.00 11.33 6.75
C LYS A 43 -5.45 9.88 6.72
N CYS A 44 -5.70 9.33 5.53
CA CYS A 44 -6.04 7.92 5.35
C CYS A 44 -4.93 7.01 5.85
N LEU A 45 -3.68 7.30 5.48
CA LEU A 45 -2.49 6.58 5.93
C LEU A 45 -2.36 6.59 7.46
N SER A 46 -2.49 7.76 8.10
CA SER A 46 -2.46 7.88 9.56
C SER A 46 -3.54 7.05 10.25
N LEU A 47 -4.78 7.09 9.73
CA LEU A 47 -5.89 6.28 10.27
C LEU A 47 -5.63 4.79 10.08
N TYR A 48 -5.10 4.38 8.93
CA TYR A 48 -4.74 2.99 8.66
C TYR A 48 -3.68 2.49 9.64
N ARG A 49 -2.56 3.23 9.83
CA ARG A 49 -1.51 2.83 10.77
C ARG A 49 -2.02 2.74 12.22
N LYS A 50 -2.88 3.66 12.63
CA LYS A 50 -3.53 3.58 13.96
C LYS A 50 -4.41 2.34 14.10
N ALA A 51 -5.21 2.03 13.09
CA ALA A 51 -6.07 0.86 13.09
C ALA A 51 -5.26 -0.45 13.07
N GLN A 52 -4.16 -0.50 12.28
CA GLN A 52 -3.25 -1.63 12.16
C GLN A 52 -2.56 -1.93 13.50
N VAL A 53 -1.94 -0.93 14.12
CA VAL A 53 -1.21 -1.10 15.39
C VAL A 53 -2.13 -1.41 16.56
N ALA A 54 -3.34 -0.85 16.55
CA ALA A 54 -4.33 -1.08 17.59
C ALA A 54 -5.23 -2.31 17.35
N GLN A 55 -4.92 -3.14 16.37
CA GLN A 55 -5.73 -4.33 16.05
C GLN A 55 -5.97 -5.20 17.29
N GLY A 56 -7.21 -5.70 17.43
CA GLY A 56 -7.63 -6.48 18.60
C GLY A 56 -8.00 -5.66 19.84
N THR A 57 -7.88 -4.32 19.80
CA THR A 57 -8.23 -3.42 20.89
C THR A 57 -9.50 -2.60 20.59
N VAL A 58 -10.03 -1.90 21.61
CA VAL A 58 -11.14 -0.92 21.43
C VAL A 58 -10.70 0.22 20.50
N TRP A 59 -9.46 0.68 20.63
CA TRP A 59 -8.89 1.71 19.77
C TRP A 59 -8.80 1.25 18.31
N GLY A 60 -8.47 -0.03 18.07
CA GLY A 60 -8.48 -0.60 16.73
C GLY A 60 -9.86 -0.54 16.08
N LYS A 61 -10.92 -0.91 16.82
CA LYS A 61 -12.31 -0.78 16.34
C LYS A 61 -12.67 0.66 16.03
N TYR A 62 -12.29 1.60 16.90
CA TYR A 62 -12.55 3.02 16.73
C TYR A 62 -11.85 3.60 15.49
N TYR A 63 -10.53 3.36 15.35
CA TYR A 63 -9.77 3.87 14.20
C TYR A 63 -10.20 3.19 12.90
N PHE A 64 -10.55 1.91 12.93
CA PHE A 64 -11.06 1.21 11.76
C PHE A 64 -12.42 1.74 11.31
N HIS A 65 -13.33 2.04 12.25
CA HIS A 65 -14.59 2.70 11.93
C HIS A 65 -14.36 4.06 11.24
N LYS A 66 -13.44 4.88 11.78
CA LYS A 66 -13.06 6.14 11.15
C LYS A 66 -12.44 5.95 9.77
N LEU A 67 -11.54 4.96 9.60
CA LEU A 67 -10.91 4.63 8.33
C LEU A 67 -11.96 4.24 7.28
N LYS A 68 -12.92 3.37 7.64
CA LYS A 68 -14.02 2.98 6.74
C LYS A 68 -14.87 4.18 6.33
N LYS A 69 -15.29 5.02 7.29
CA LYS A 69 -16.07 6.22 6.99
C LYS A 69 -15.30 7.17 6.07
N PHE A 70 -14.00 7.33 6.31
CA PHE A 70 -13.13 8.16 5.48
C PHE A 70 -12.94 7.57 4.07
N GLY A 71 -12.83 6.24 3.96
CA GLY A 71 -12.75 5.52 2.70
C GLY A 71 -13.96 5.74 1.79
N LEU A 72 -15.17 5.87 2.36
CA LEU A 72 -16.38 6.18 1.58
C LEU A 72 -16.29 7.54 0.86
N CYS A 73 -15.58 8.52 1.47
CA CYS A 73 -15.42 9.84 0.87
C CYS A 73 -14.26 9.90 -0.13
N THR A 74 -13.23 9.09 0.05
CA THR A 74 -11.98 9.15 -0.72
C THR A 74 -11.85 8.07 -1.78
N GLY A 75 -12.68 7.02 -1.70
CA GLY A 75 -12.55 5.82 -2.54
C GLY A 75 -11.40 4.88 -2.13
N ILE A 76 -10.67 5.19 -1.06
CA ILE A 76 -9.52 4.39 -0.60
C ILE A 76 -10.01 3.34 0.39
N ASN A 77 -9.94 2.05 0.01
CA ASN A 77 -10.40 0.94 0.83
C ASN A 77 -9.21 0.15 1.40
N LEU A 78 -8.84 0.46 2.64
CA LEU A 78 -7.83 -0.22 3.45
C LEU A 78 -8.49 -0.97 4.61
N TRP A 79 -7.97 -2.17 4.92
CA TRP A 79 -8.46 -3.01 6.01
C TRP A 79 -7.46 -3.06 7.16
N GLN A 80 -7.91 -2.99 8.39
CA GLN A 80 -7.00 -2.99 9.57
C GLN A 80 -6.15 -4.26 9.71
N ASN A 81 -6.64 -5.40 9.19
CA ASN A 81 -5.97 -6.70 9.22
C ASN A 81 -5.03 -6.93 8.03
N MET A 82 -4.96 -5.99 7.09
CA MET A 82 -3.97 -6.06 6.03
C MET A 82 -2.58 -5.90 6.59
N HIS A 83 -1.66 -6.66 6.03
CA HIS A 83 -0.24 -6.48 6.31
C HIS A 83 0.40 -5.67 5.19
N ILE A 84 0.67 -4.39 5.46
CA ILE A 84 1.47 -3.51 4.60
C ILE A 84 2.65 -3.01 5.43
N GLY A 85 3.85 -3.29 4.97
CA GLY A 85 5.08 -2.85 5.61
C GLY A 85 5.23 -1.32 5.68
N ARG A 86 6.34 -0.84 6.20
CA ARG A 86 6.64 0.60 6.30
C ARG A 86 6.88 1.23 4.93
N GLY A 87 6.69 2.53 4.77
CA GLY A 87 6.93 3.24 3.51
C GLY A 87 5.75 3.13 2.54
N LEU A 88 4.52 3.31 3.02
CA LEU A 88 3.36 3.37 2.13
C LEU A 88 3.15 4.78 1.57
N ILE A 89 3.04 4.87 0.25
CA ILE A 89 2.59 6.06 -0.47
C ILE A 89 1.24 5.78 -1.12
N ILE A 90 0.28 6.65 -0.86
CA ILE A 90 -0.97 6.76 -1.60
C ILE A 90 -0.83 8.01 -2.47
N GLY A 91 -0.73 7.82 -3.79
CA GLY A 91 -0.40 8.91 -4.72
C GLY A 91 -1.52 9.93 -4.88
N HIS A 92 -2.74 9.45 -5.00
CA HIS A 92 -3.94 10.26 -5.19
C HIS A 92 -5.16 9.59 -4.56
N SER A 93 -6.10 10.41 -4.10
CA SER A 93 -7.44 9.95 -3.76
C SER A 93 -8.15 9.43 -5.01
N GLY A 94 -9.05 8.51 -4.83
CA GLY A 94 -9.77 7.81 -5.89
C GLY A 94 -9.89 6.34 -5.55
N THR A 95 -10.52 5.57 -6.42
CA THR A 95 -10.80 4.16 -6.15
C THR A 95 -9.51 3.37 -6.00
N ILE A 96 -9.20 2.97 -4.77
CA ILE A 96 -8.13 2.00 -4.43
C ILE A 96 -8.80 0.87 -3.65
N ILE A 97 -8.85 -0.32 -4.25
CA ILE A 97 -9.51 -1.48 -3.65
C ILE A 97 -8.47 -2.56 -3.38
N LEU A 98 -8.25 -2.86 -2.11
CA LEU A 98 -7.30 -3.88 -1.70
C LEU A 98 -8.02 -5.01 -0.97
N ASN A 99 -7.77 -6.24 -1.39
CA ASN A 99 -8.28 -7.42 -0.69
C ASN A 99 -7.57 -7.58 0.66
N SER A 100 -8.31 -7.90 1.71
CA SER A 100 -7.77 -8.02 3.08
C SER A 100 -6.74 -9.13 3.28
N ASP A 101 -6.74 -10.13 2.39
CA ASP A 101 -5.83 -11.28 2.45
C ASP A 101 -4.52 -11.02 1.68
N ALA A 102 -4.42 -9.89 0.97
CA ALA A 102 -3.20 -9.51 0.29
C ALA A 102 -2.12 -9.06 1.29
N VAL A 103 -0.88 -9.46 1.02
CA VAL A 103 0.29 -9.13 1.85
C VAL A 103 1.23 -8.27 1.04
N PHE A 104 1.80 -7.22 1.68
CA PHE A 104 2.71 -6.29 1.05
C PHE A 104 3.97 -6.13 1.89
N GLY A 105 5.12 -6.07 1.22
CA GLY A 105 6.38 -5.70 1.84
C GLY A 105 6.49 -4.20 2.16
N ASP A 106 7.71 -3.72 2.24
CA ASP A 106 8.04 -2.32 2.52
C ASP A 106 8.07 -1.47 1.24
N CYS A 107 7.92 -0.15 1.38
CA CYS A 107 8.11 0.82 0.30
C CYS A 107 7.15 0.57 -0.89
N ILE A 108 5.87 0.64 -0.61
CA ILE A 108 4.80 0.42 -1.58
C ILE A 108 4.22 1.76 -2.06
N PHE A 109 4.09 1.92 -3.36
CA PHE A 109 3.40 3.07 -3.95
C PHE A 109 2.14 2.62 -4.71
N LEU A 110 0.99 3.11 -4.28
CA LEU A 110 -0.31 2.87 -4.90
C LEU A 110 -0.88 4.18 -5.45
N THR A 111 -1.31 4.18 -6.70
CA THR A 111 -2.03 5.30 -7.29
C THR A 111 -3.52 4.99 -7.42
N HIS A 112 -4.32 5.97 -7.88
CA HIS A 112 -5.77 5.80 -8.04
C HIS A 112 -6.13 4.69 -9.04
N GLY A 113 -7.32 4.12 -8.90
CA GLY A 113 -7.82 3.06 -9.78
C GLY A 113 -7.18 1.68 -9.56
N VAL A 114 -6.27 1.54 -8.59
CA VAL A 114 -5.60 0.26 -8.32
C VAL A 114 -6.55 -0.73 -7.68
N THR A 115 -6.59 -1.94 -8.21
CA THR A 115 -7.32 -3.07 -7.64
C THR A 115 -6.37 -4.22 -7.34
N ILE A 116 -6.28 -4.61 -6.07
CA ILE A 116 -5.60 -5.83 -5.62
C ILE A 116 -6.67 -6.80 -5.17
N GLY A 117 -6.91 -7.83 -5.98
CA GLY A 117 -8.04 -8.74 -5.84
C GLY A 117 -7.64 -10.18 -5.51
N ARG A 118 -8.63 -10.96 -5.08
CA ARG A 118 -8.48 -12.42 -4.92
C ARG A 118 -9.21 -13.16 -6.02
N ASP A 119 -8.67 -14.28 -6.46
CA ASP A 119 -9.45 -15.28 -7.20
C ASP A 119 -10.24 -16.15 -6.24
N VAL A 120 -11.50 -16.41 -6.60
CA VAL A 120 -12.40 -17.22 -5.78
C VAL A 120 -12.35 -18.70 -6.14
N ARG A 121 -11.82 -19.05 -7.32
CA ARG A 121 -11.75 -20.41 -7.86
C ARG A 121 -10.52 -20.63 -8.73
N GLY A 122 -10.30 -21.90 -9.10
CA GLY A 122 -9.21 -22.28 -10.01
C GLY A 122 -7.85 -22.39 -9.32
N ARG A 123 -6.82 -22.57 -10.11
CA ARG A 123 -5.43 -22.85 -9.66
C ARG A 123 -4.81 -21.68 -8.88
N ARG A 124 -5.27 -20.45 -9.13
CA ARG A 124 -4.80 -19.23 -8.46
C ARG A 124 -5.78 -18.70 -7.40
N LYS A 125 -6.58 -19.56 -6.80
CA LYS A 125 -7.51 -19.19 -5.72
C LYS A 125 -6.73 -18.60 -4.55
N GLY A 126 -7.02 -17.33 -4.20
CA GLY A 126 -6.38 -16.58 -3.12
C GLY A 126 -6.01 -15.18 -3.55
N ALA A 127 -5.31 -14.46 -2.69
CA ALA A 127 -4.87 -13.08 -2.88
C ALA A 127 -3.35 -13.02 -3.13
N PRO A 128 -2.85 -11.92 -3.74
CA PRO A 128 -1.44 -11.79 -4.06
C PRO A 128 -0.57 -11.50 -2.84
N ALA A 129 0.68 -11.97 -2.91
CA ALA A 129 1.79 -11.55 -2.07
C ALA A 129 2.68 -10.60 -2.88
N ILE A 130 2.87 -9.39 -2.38
CA ILE A 130 3.60 -8.30 -3.05
C ILE A 130 4.85 -8.00 -2.22
N GLY A 131 6.00 -8.03 -2.86
CA GLY A 131 7.30 -7.76 -2.23
C GLY A 131 7.51 -6.30 -1.87
N SER A 132 8.77 -5.94 -1.67
CA SER A 132 9.18 -4.58 -1.28
C SER A 132 9.60 -3.74 -2.49
N ASN A 133 9.58 -2.43 -2.37
CA ASN A 133 9.90 -1.49 -3.45
C ASN A 133 9.00 -1.73 -4.68
N VAL A 134 7.70 -1.83 -4.48
CA VAL A 134 6.74 -2.07 -5.57
C VAL A 134 5.90 -0.82 -5.83
N CYS A 135 5.89 -0.40 -7.09
CA CYS A 135 5.11 0.73 -7.56
C CYS A 135 3.99 0.26 -8.48
N ILE A 136 2.72 0.44 -8.07
CA ILE A 136 1.54 0.05 -8.84
C ILE A 136 0.85 1.32 -9.33
N ARG A 137 0.92 1.52 -10.66
CA ARG A 137 0.43 2.74 -11.30
C ARG A 137 -1.07 2.66 -11.60
N ALA A 138 -1.61 3.82 -12.02
CA ALA A 138 -3.04 4.06 -12.13
C ALA A 138 -3.80 2.99 -12.94
N ASN A 139 -4.98 2.63 -12.47
CA ASN A 139 -5.93 1.72 -13.10
C ASN A 139 -5.40 0.29 -13.33
N SER A 140 -4.35 -0.11 -12.61
CA SER A 140 -3.83 -1.46 -12.72
C SER A 140 -4.57 -2.43 -11.81
N THR A 141 -4.68 -3.68 -12.28
CA THR A 141 -5.31 -4.77 -11.54
C THR A 141 -4.33 -5.92 -11.34
N VAL A 142 -4.15 -6.31 -10.07
CA VAL A 142 -3.34 -7.48 -9.68
C VAL A 142 -4.24 -8.46 -8.97
N VAL A 143 -4.40 -9.68 -9.45
CA VAL A 143 -5.42 -10.61 -8.97
C VAL A 143 -4.93 -12.06 -8.90
N GLY A 144 -5.40 -12.76 -7.86
CA GLY A 144 -5.13 -14.18 -7.65
C GLY A 144 -3.97 -14.45 -6.68
N LYS A 145 -3.80 -15.72 -6.31
CA LYS A 145 -2.67 -16.19 -5.51
C LYS A 145 -1.41 -16.22 -6.36
N ILE A 146 -0.77 -15.06 -6.47
CA ILE A 146 0.45 -14.83 -7.24
C ILE A 146 1.47 -14.12 -6.36
N THR A 147 2.72 -14.17 -6.76
CA THR A 147 3.83 -13.47 -6.11
C THR A 147 4.35 -12.37 -7.03
N ILE A 148 4.41 -11.16 -6.52
CA ILE A 148 5.13 -10.04 -7.13
C ILE A 148 6.44 -9.88 -6.34
N GLY A 149 7.57 -9.97 -7.02
CA GLY A 149 8.89 -9.83 -6.38
C GLY A 149 9.18 -8.40 -5.93
N ASP A 150 10.43 -8.18 -5.51
CA ASP A 150 10.92 -6.87 -5.09
C ASP A 150 11.33 -6.03 -6.30
N ASP A 151 11.35 -4.70 -6.13
CA ASP A 151 11.74 -3.77 -7.19
C ASP A 151 10.93 -3.99 -8.49
N VAL A 152 9.59 -3.92 -8.38
CA VAL A 152 8.66 -4.12 -9.49
C VAL A 152 7.84 -2.86 -9.76
N LEU A 153 7.84 -2.43 -11.01
CA LEU A 153 6.98 -1.38 -11.52
C LEU A 153 5.84 -1.99 -12.35
N ILE A 154 4.61 -1.84 -11.90
CA ILE A 154 3.42 -2.16 -12.69
C ILE A 154 2.94 -0.87 -13.34
N ALA A 155 3.06 -0.79 -14.66
CA ALA A 155 2.70 0.39 -15.45
C ALA A 155 1.19 0.67 -15.43
N PRO A 156 0.73 1.88 -15.78
CA PRO A 156 -0.70 2.19 -15.81
C PRO A 156 -1.51 1.24 -16.72
N ASN A 157 -2.78 0.98 -16.36
CA ASN A 157 -3.72 0.13 -17.09
C ASN A 157 -3.23 -1.31 -17.33
N THR A 158 -2.43 -1.85 -16.42
CA THR A 158 -1.84 -3.18 -16.53
C THR A 158 -2.68 -4.21 -15.78
N PHE A 159 -2.90 -5.39 -16.41
CA PHE A 159 -3.54 -6.54 -15.80
C PHE A 159 -2.52 -7.63 -15.49
N VAL A 160 -2.40 -8.00 -14.21
CA VAL A 160 -1.46 -9.01 -13.72
C VAL A 160 -2.22 -10.10 -12.97
N ASN A 161 -2.15 -11.33 -13.51
CA ASN A 161 -2.69 -12.53 -12.87
C ASN A 161 -1.68 -13.71 -12.90
N PHE A 162 -0.39 -13.39 -12.90
CA PHE A 162 0.74 -14.32 -12.95
C PHE A 162 1.86 -13.82 -12.05
N ASP A 163 2.79 -14.72 -11.69
CA ASP A 163 3.95 -14.37 -10.88
C ASP A 163 4.90 -13.45 -11.65
N VAL A 164 5.38 -12.41 -10.95
CA VAL A 164 6.32 -11.42 -11.49
C VAL A 164 7.63 -11.52 -10.71
N PRO A 165 8.76 -11.83 -11.36
CA PRO A 165 10.06 -11.85 -10.72
C PRO A 165 10.49 -10.45 -10.27
N SER A 166 11.42 -10.38 -9.33
CA SER A 166 12.05 -9.13 -8.92
C SER A 166 12.72 -8.43 -10.11
N HIS A 167 12.95 -7.12 -9.98
CA HIS A 167 13.62 -6.31 -11.02
C HIS A 167 12.86 -6.35 -12.35
N SER A 168 11.57 -6.03 -12.30
CA SER A 168 10.71 -6.13 -13.48
C SER A 168 9.81 -4.91 -13.66
N VAL A 169 9.59 -4.55 -14.91
CA VAL A 169 8.52 -3.65 -15.34
C VAL A 169 7.46 -4.47 -16.04
N VAL A 170 6.20 -4.35 -15.61
CA VAL A 170 5.06 -5.04 -16.23
C VAL A 170 4.17 -4.03 -16.94
N VAL A 171 3.87 -4.27 -18.20
CA VAL A 171 3.11 -3.33 -19.05
C VAL A 171 2.02 -4.06 -19.82
N GLY A 172 0.83 -3.47 -19.84
CA GLY A 172 -0.25 -3.88 -20.74
C GLY A 172 -1.32 -4.77 -20.14
N SER A 173 -2.33 -5.10 -20.95
CA SER A 173 -3.44 -5.97 -20.58
C SER A 173 -3.76 -6.93 -21.74
N PRO A 174 -3.32 -8.21 -21.63
CA PRO A 174 -2.58 -8.82 -20.53
C PRO A 174 -1.19 -8.22 -20.30
N GLY A 175 -0.70 -8.25 -19.06
CA GLY A 175 0.62 -7.73 -18.71
C GLY A 175 1.76 -8.53 -19.34
N VAL A 176 2.78 -7.82 -19.81
CA VAL A 176 4.03 -8.40 -20.31
C VAL A 176 5.17 -7.97 -19.40
N ILE A 177 6.01 -8.92 -19.00
CA ILE A 177 7.15 -8.68 -18.10
C ILE A 177 8.37 -8.28 -18.94
N HIS A 178 9.01 -7.19 -18.52
CA HIS A 178 10.32 -6.75 -18.99
C HIS A 178 11.28 -6.71 -17.82
N HIS A 179 12.38 -7.46 -17.89
CA HIS A 179 13.41 -7.37 -16.87
C HIS A 179 14.11 -6.01 -16.91
N ARG A 180 14.28 -5.40 -15.74
CA ARG A 180 14.95 -4.10 -15.59
C ARG A 180 15.52 -3.96 -14.19
N ASP A 181 16.85 -3.94 -14.08
CA ASP A 181 17.51 -3.57 -12.82
C ASP A 181 17.08 -2.18 -12.40
N PHE A 182 16.83 -2.00 -11.10
CA PHE A 182 16.30 -0.75 -10.53
C PHE A 182 14.99 -0.29 -11.20
N ALA A 183 14.06 -1.25 -11.40
CA ALA A 183 12.79 -1.01 -12.10
C ALA A 183 11.96 0.14 -11.51
N THR A 184 12.08 0.37 -10.21
CA THR A 184 11.36 1.44 -9.49
C THR A 184 12.18 2.71 -9.29
N GLU A 185 13.38 2.81 -9.85
CA GLU A 185 14.21 4.02 -9.76
C GLU A 185 13.46 5.26 -10.29
N GLY A 186 13.46 6.34 -9.52
CA GLY A 186 12.72 7.56 -9.83
C GLY A 186 11.20 7.47 -9.62
N HIS A 187 10.65 6.28 -9.30
CA HIS A 187 9.23 6.08 -9.01
C HIS A 187 8.93 5.94 -7.53
N LEU A 188 9.93 5.72 -6.71
CA LEU A 188 9.84 5.59 -5.25
C LEU A 188 10.77 6.57 -4.55
N GLY A 189 10.47 6.88 -3.28
CA GLY A 189 11.37 7.59 -2.40
C GLY A 189 12.52 6.70 -1.91
N ILE A 190 13.58 7.33 -1.41
CA ILE A 190 14.70 6.65 -0.75
C ILE A 190 14.81 7.23 0.66
N VAL A 191 14.63 6.41 1.68
CA VAL A 191 14.90 6.81 3.07
C VAL A 191 16.30 6.36 3.42
N LYS A 192 17.21 7.31 3.60
CA LYS A 192 18.53 7.04 4.17
C LYS A 192 18.34 6.75 5.65
N GLU A 193 18.81 5.59 6.11
CA GLU A 193 18.80 5.19 7.53
C GLU A 193 19.79 6.03 8.34
#